data_bc92afa986b6a910b2282d7c1aa7558d
#
_entry.id   bc92afa986b6a910b2282d7c1aa7558d
#
_cell.length_a   1.000
_cell.length_b   1.000
_cell.length_c   1.000
_cell.angle_alpha   90.00
_cell.angle_beta   90.00
_cell.angle_gamma   90.00
#
_symmetry.space_group_name_H-M   'P 1'
#
loop_
_entity.id
_entity.type
_entity.pdbx_description
1 polymer ?
#
loop_
_entity_poly.entity_id
_entity_poly.type
_entity_poly.pdbx_seq_one_letter_code
_entity_poly.pdbx_strand_id
1 'polypeptide(L)'
;MRVLIAAIACWGIGCAGAASNVPMTDFRASDVGLFDNAVDLVAEPVIVEGEYGAFDQRVARADLVASIRVQSLHSEFVKRRSGYRLTIKVKDRLKGESTRELELRVRDDEPGYRSVELNEDRLVHDPFIAFIKWEADPESSELIAHWHLSPDSEAVRDKVEYVLRRPPPDPHTEVEVVAPR
;
A
#
# COMPACT_ATOMS: atom_id res chain seq x y z
N MET A 1 -29.65 60.35 16.65
CA MET A 1 -28.46 59.55 16.56
C MET A 1 -28.89 58.08 16.43
N ARG A 2 -28.84 57.50 15.22
CA ARG A 2 -29.26 56.11 14.96
C ARG A 2 -28.01 55.30 14.75
N VAL A 3 -27.75 54.34 15.60
CA VAL A 3 -26.62 53.38 15.53
C VAL A 3 -27.07 52.19 14.67
N LEU A 4 -26.45 51.99 13.53
CA LEU A 4 -26.65 50.83 12.64
C LEU A 4 -25.67 49.74 13.14
N ILE A 5 -26.19 48.61 13.60
CA ILE A 5 -25.42 47.41 13.94
C ILE A 5 -25.39 46.53 12.66
N ALA A 6 -24.23 46.41 12.06
CA ALA A 6 -23.99 45.50 10.93
C ALA A 6 -23.67 44.10 11.48
N ALA A 7 -24.53 43.13 11.22
CA ALA A 7 -24.30 41.72 11.51
C ALA A 7 -23.41 41.12 10.44
N ILE A 8 -22.19 40.71 10.80
CA ILE A 8 -21.29 39.97 9.95
C ILE A 8 -21.66 38.50 10.04
N ALA A 9 -22.24 37.92 8.99
CA ALA A 9 -22.48 36.49 8.86
C ALA A 9 -21.19 35.83 8.43
N CYS A 10 -20.50 35.12 9.32
CA CYS A 10 -19.41 34.23 9.01
C CYS A 10 -19.97 32.98 8.33
N TRP A 11 -19.77 32.90 7.02
CA TRP A 11 -19.97 31.65 6.25
C TRP A 11 -18.78 30.73 6.53
N GLY A 12 -19.00 29.75 7.40
CA GLY A 12 -18.06 28.65 7.60
C GLY A 12 -18.01 27.80 6.33
N ILE A 13 -16.92 27.92 5.58
CA ILE A 13 -16.57 26.98 4.50
C ILE A 13 -16.12 25.71 5.20
N GLY A 14 -17.04 24.77 5.37
CA GLY A 14 -16.73 23.42 5.76
C GLY A 14 -15.97 22.76 4.63
N CYS A 15 -14.66 22.54 4.80
CA CYS A 15 -13.92 21.60 3.99
C CYS A 15 -14.50 20.21 4.25
N ALA A 16 -15.46 19.80 3.44
CA ALA A 16 -15.83 18.40 3.32
C ALA A 16 -14.61 17.67 2.72
N GLY A 17 -13.80 17.07 3.57
CA GLY A 17 -12.78 16.12 3.12
C GLY A 17 -13.49 15.06 2.29
N ALA A 18 -13.15 14.95 1.01
CA ALA A 18 -13.61 13.86 0.18
C ALA A 18 -13.11 12.57 0.82
N ALA A 19 -14.01 11.85 1.49
CA ALA A 19 -13.73 10.49 1.92
C ALA A 19 -13.44 9.70 0.63
N SER A 20 -12.19 9.35 0.42
CA SER A 20 -11.78 8.48 -0.66
C SER A 20 -12.46 7.13 -0.42
N ASN A 21 -13.41 6.77 -1.28
CA ASN A 21 -14.02 5.43 -1.31
C ASN A 21 -12.97 4.44 -1.83
N VAL A 22 -11.92 4.20 -1.06
CA VAL A 22 -11.00 3.11 -1.34
C VAL A 22 -11.71 1.84 -0.86
N PRO A 23 -12.04 0.89 -1.75
CA PRO A 23 -12.62 -0.37 -1.32
C PRO A 23 -11.59 -1.09 -0.46
N MET A 24 -11.82 -1.14 0.84
CA MET A 24 -10.98 -1.85 1.79
C MET A 24 -11.44 -3.29 1.85
N THR A 25 -10.52 -4.20 1.59
CA THR A 25 -10.68 -5.60 1.95
C THR A 25 -10.10 -5.78 3.37
N ASP A 26 -10.69 -6.68 4.17
CA ASP A 26 -10.25 -6.91 5.54
C ASP A 26 -8.75 -7.27 5.59
N PHE A 27 -7.99 -6.55 6.43
CA PHE A 27 -6.61 -6.90 6.75
C PHE A 27 -6.61 -8.11 7.69
N ARG A 28 -5.85 -9.15 7.34
CA ARG A 28 -5.83 -10.43 8.08
C ARG A 28 -4.41 -10.70 8.59
N ALA A 29 -4.29 -11.53 9.61
CA ALA A 29 -2.99 -11.95 10.13
C ALA A 29 -2.08 -12.58 9.06
N SER A 30 -2.65 -13.23 8.03
CA SER A 30 -1.92 -13.76 6.88
C SER A 30 -1.33 -12.69 5.97
N ASP A 31 -1.81 -11.45 6.04
CA ASP A 31 -1.35 -10.35 5.20
C ASP A 31 -0.06 -9.73 5.73
N VAL A 32 0.23 -9.86 7.04
CA VAL A 32 1.43 -9.31 7.67
C VAL A 32 2.71 -9.77 6.97
N GLY A 33 2.79 -11.03 6.57
CA GLY A 33 3.96 -11.57 5.85
C GLY A 33 4.00 -11.21 4.36
N LEU A 34 2.89 -10.74 3.79
CA LEU A 34 2.80 -10.29 2.39
C LEU A 34 3.10 -8.79 2.27
N PHE A 35 2.75 -8.01 3.29
CA PHE A 35 2.88 -6.55 3.35
C PHE A 35 3.69 -6.17 4.59
N ASP A 36 4.97 -6.54 4.57
CA ASP A 36 5.92 -6.50 5.67
C ASP A 36 6.68 -5.17 5.80
N ASN A 37 6.20 -4.14 5.09
CA ASN A 37 6.81 -2.81 4.99
C ASN A 37 8.26 -2.86 4.48
N ALA A 38 8.55 -3.80 3.58
CA ALA A 38 9.87 -4.10 3.08
C ALA A 38 10.08 -3.70 1.62
N VAL A 39 11.37 -3.62 1.26
CA VAL A 39 11.84 -3.44 -0.12
C VAL A 39 12.56 -4.70 -0.55
N ASP A 40 12.08 -5.33 -1.61
CA ASP A 40 12.77 -6.41 -2.30
C ASP A 40 13.43 -5.86 -3.58
N LEU A 41 14.73 -6.00 -3.67
CA LEU A 41 15.52 -5.49 -4.79
C LEU A 41 15.99 -6.57 -5.76
N VAL A 42 15.77 -7.83 -5.42
CA VAL A 42 16.39 -8.97 -6.11
C VAL A 42 15.37 -9.88 -6.81
N ALA A 43 14.11 -9.84 -6.39
CA ALA A 43 13.10 -10.77 -6.89
C ALA A 43 12.69 -10.44 -8.33
N GLU A 44 13.18 -11.24 -9.27
CA GLU A 44 12.54 -11.38 -10.57
C GLU A 44 11.52 -12.53 -10.48
N PRO A 45 10.22 -12.21 -10.41
CA PRO A 45 9.19 -13.24 -10.30
C PRO A 45 9.11 -14.03 -11.60
N VAL A 46 9.17 -15.36 -11.49
CA VAL A 46 8.98 -16.27 -12.63
C VAL A 46 7.49 -16.60 -12.75
N ILE A 47 6.98 -16.58 -13.98
CA ILE A 47 5.62 -17.05 -14.27
C ILE A 47 5.67 -18.58 -14.42
N VAL A 48 5.09 -19.32 -13.49
CA VAL A 48 4.86 -20.76 -13.59
C VAL A 48 3.35 -20.99 -13.54
N GLU A 49 2.83 -21.63 -14.57
CA GLU A 49 1.39 -21.86 -14.69
C GLU A 49 0.91 -22.84 -13.61
N GLY A 50 -0.12 -22.43 -12.85
CA GLY A 50 -0.68 -23.25 -11.79
C GLY A 50 0.06 -23.21 -10.45
N GLU A 51 1.20 -22.54 -10.39
CA GLU A 51 1.93 -22.32 -9.13
C GLU A 51 1.73 -20.88 -8.65
N TYR A 52 1.32 -20.75 -7.40
CA TYR A 52 1.05 -19.46 -6.76
C TYR A 52 1.94 -19.29 -5.53
N GLY A 53 2.87 -18.33 -5.60
CA GLY A 53 3.77 -17.97 -4.51
C GLY A 53 3.29 -16.75 -3.69
N ALA A 54 4.15 -16.29 -2.79
CA ALA A 54 3.90 -15.10 -1.98
C ALA A 54 3.67 -13.84 -2.84
N PHE A 55 4.38 -13.72 -3.96
CA PHE A 55 4.20 -12.62 -4.91
C PHE A 55 2.77 -12.60 -5.47
N ASP A 56 2.26 -13.76 -5.91
CA ASP A 56 0.92 -13.87 -6.50
C ASP A 56 -0.16 -13.54 -5.47
N GLN A 57 0.00 -14.03 -4.24
CA GLN A 57 -0.90 -13.70 -3.13
C GLN A 57 -0.86 -12.20 -2.80
N ARG A 58 0.33 -11.59 -2.82
CA ARG A 58 0.49 -10.15 -2.60
C ARG A 58 -0.26 -9.33 -3.64
N VAL A 59 -0.11 -9.64 -4.93
CA VAL A 59 -0.85 -8.98 -6.02
C VAL A 59 -2.35 -9.13 -5.84
N ALA A 60 -2.82 -10.36 -5.56
CA ALA A 60 -4.24 -10.64 -5.43
C ALA A 60 -4.87 -9.91 -4.24
N ARG A 61 -4.17 -9.84 -3.11
CA ARG A 61 -4.68 -9.28 -1.86
C ARG A 61 -4.45 -7.79 -1.69
N ALA A 62 -3.52 -7.17 -2.43
CA ALA A 62 -3.29 -5.74 -2.39
C ALA A 62 -4.56 -4.97 -2.76
N ASP A 63 -4.85 -3.90 -2.05
CA ASP A 63 -5.92 -2.93 -2.39
C ASP A 63 -5.44 -1.97 -3.47
N LEU A 64 -4.12 -1.70 -3.51
CA LEU A 64 -3.47 -0.90 -4.54
C LEU A 64 -2.21 -1.61 -5.03
N VAL A 65 -2.06 -1.71 -6.35
CA VAL A 65 -0.79 -2.05 -7.02
C VAL A 65 -0.47 -0.94 -8.01
N ALA A 66 0.69 -0.32 -7.85
CA ALA A 66 1.04 0.84 -8.67
C ALA A 66 2.54 0.97 -8.90
N SER A 67 2.92 1.47 -10.08
CA SER A 67 4.26 1.99 -10.33
C SER A 67 4.42 3.32 -9.60
N ILE A 68 5.50 3.44 -8.84
CA ILE A 68 5.77 4.60 -7.99
C ILE A 68 7.22 5.10 -8.14
N ARG A 69 7.44 6.33 -7.68
CA ARG A 69 8.76 6.84 -7.33
C ARG A 69 8.73 7.40 -5.93
N VAL A 70 9.77 7.11 -5.16
CA VAL A 70 10.01 7.77 -3.89
C VAL A 70 10.50 9.19 -4.17
N GLN A 71 9.76 10.19 -3.69
CA GLN A 71 10.12 11.60 -3.83
C GLN A 71 11.03 12.07 -2.71
N SER A 72 10.78 11.57 -1.49
CA SER A 72 11.61 11.84 -0.34
C SER A 72 11.57 10.67 0.65
N LEU A 73 12.70 10.48 1.31
CA LEU A 73 12.89 9.53 2.39
C LEU A 73 13.40 10.33 3.60
N HIS A 74 12.70 10.23 4.71
CA HIS A 74 13.05 10.91 5.95
C HIS A 74 13.15 9.90 7.09
N SER A 75 14.28 9.91 7.80
CA SER A 75 14.36 9.24 9.09
C SER A 75 13.56 10.04 10.11
N GLU A 76 12.79 9.36 10.93
CA GLU A 76 12.01 9.98 12.00
C GLU A 76 12.20 9.25 13.33
N PHE A 77 12.02 10.00 14.43
CA PHE A 77 12.09 9.44 15.76
C PHE A 77 10.81 9.81 16.52
N VAL A 78 9.88 8.86 16.61
CA VAL A 78 8.56 9.08 17.19
C VAL A 78 8.32 8.08 18.33
N LYS A 79 7.86 8.58 19.49
CA LYS A 79 7.56 7.75 20.66
C LYS A 79 8.71 6.83 21.10
N ARG A 80 9.97 7.32 21.02
CA ARG A 80 11.21 6.58 21.35
C ARG A 80 11.55 5.44 20.38
N ARG A 81 11.02 5.46 19.17
CA ARG A 81 11.33 4.52 18.10
C ARG A 81 11.84 5.24 16.89
N SER A 82 12.83 4.65 16.25
CA SER A 82 13.31 5.08 14.94
C SER A 82 12.37 4.58 13.85
N GLY A 83 12.30 5.30 12.75
CA GLY A 83 11.49 4.90 11.62
C GLY A 83 11.90 5.65 10.35
N TYR A 84 11.30 5.24 9.26
CA TYR A 84 11.39 5.94 7.99
C TYR A 84 9.99 6.31 7.50
N ARG A 85 9.92 7.48 6.90
CA ARG A 85 8.75 7.99 6.20
C ARG A 85 9.12 8.25 4.74
N LEU A 86 8.43 7.56 3.85
CA LEU A 86 8.60 7.65 2.40
C LEU A 86 7.42 8.43 1.82
N THR A 87 7.68 9.58 1.18
CA THR A 87 6.68 10.21 0.32
C THR A 87 6.82 9.64 -1.07
N ILE A 88 5.78 9.01 -1.57
CA ILE A 88 5.78 8.36 -2.88
C ILE A 88 4.84 9.07 -3.85
N LYS A 89 5.24 9.11 -5.10
CA LYS A 89 4.42 9.58 -6.22
C LYS A 89 3.98 8.42 -7.08
N VAL A 90 2.67 8.23 -7.19
CA VAL A 90 2.07 7.25 -8.10
C VAL A 90 2.24 7.72 -9.53
N LYS A 91 2.81 6.86 -10.38
CA LYS A 91 3.05 7.09 -11.80
C LYS A 91 2.00 6.41 -12.67
N ASP A 92 1.74 5.16 -12.35
CA ASP A 92 0.80 4.33 -13.09
C ASP A 92 0.11 3.37 -12.12
N ARG A 93 -1.19 3.13 -12.31
CA ARG A 93 -2.00 2.25 -11.46
C ARG A 93 -2.30 0.97 -12.21
N LEU A 94 -1.90 -0.14 -11.63
CA LEU A 94 -2.15 -1.48 -12.16
C LEU A 94 -3.41 -2.09 -11.53
N LYS A 95 -3.71 -1.74 -10.26
CA LYS A 95 -4.89 -2.19 -9.52
C LYS A 95 -5.29 -1.14 -8.48
N GLY A 96 -6.59 -1.00 -8.24
CA GLY A 96 -7.14 -0.15 -7.18
C GLY A 96 -7.14 1.34 -7.49
N GLU A 97 -7.52 2.12 -6.50
CA GLU A 97 -7.56 3.59 -6.58
C GLU A 97 -6.63 4.22 -5.55
N SER A 98 -6.05 5.35 -5.91
CA SER A 98 -5.22 6.13 -4.99
C SER A 98 -5.16 7.60 -5.37
N THR A 99 -4.72 8.43 -4.46
CA THR A 99 -4.25 9.79 -4.74
C THR A 99 -2.94 9.75 -5.53
N ARG A 100 -2.51 10.91 -6.04
CA ARG A 100 -1.21 11.02 -6.76
C ARG A 100 0.00 10.84 -5.84
N GLU A 101 -0.17 11.15 -4.57
CA GLU A 101 0.87 11.06 -3.56
C GLU A 101 0.37 10.29 -2.36
N LEU A 102 1.22 9.45 -1.80
CA LEU A 102 0.97 8.65 -0.62
C LEU A 102 2.17 8.75 0.32
N GLU A 103 1.93 8.49 1.58
CA GLU A 103 2.95 8.38 2.61
C GLU A 103 3.01 6.93 3.11
N LEU A 104 4.18 6.33 3.05
CA LEU A 104 4.47 5.01 3.60
C LEU A 104 5.39 5.17 4.80
N ARG A 105 5.20 4.33 5.80
CA ARG A 105 6.02 4.35 7.02
C ARG A 105 6.51 2.96 7.35
N VAL A 106 7.67 2.89 7.99
CA VAL A 106 8.22 1.68 8.59
C VAL A 106 8.95 2.03 9.88
N ARG A 107 8.78 1.22 10.91
CA ARG A 107 9.40 1.42 12.22
C ARG A 107 10.47 0.37 12.48
N ASP A 108 11.39 0.66 13.41
CA ASP A 108 12.51 -0.21 13.77
C ASP A 108 12.13 -1.57 14.35
N ASP A 109 10.88 -1.75 14.78
CA ASP A 109 10.32 -3.02 15.24
C ASP A 109 9.61 -3.81 14.12
N GLU A 110 9.53 -3.28 12.90
CA GLU A 110 8.88 -3.94 11.77
C GLU A 110 9.90 -4.70 10.89
N PRO A 111 9.52 -5.85 10.31
CA PRO A 111 10.44 -6.70 9.53
C PRO A 111 11.15 -5.96 8.41
N GLY A 112 10.46 -5.05 7.74
CA GLY A 112 10.98 -4.34 6.58
C GLY A 112 11.94 -3.19 6.87
N TYR A 113 12.06 -2.73 8.13
CA TYR A 113 12.89 -1.58 8.48
C TYR A 113 14.32 -1.69 7.93
N ARG A 114 14.93 -2.86 8.13
CA ARG A 114 16.30 -3.10 7.70
C ARG A 114 16.48 -3.05 6.19
N SER A 115 15.47 -3.46 5.43
CA SER A 115 15.51 -3.41 3.97
C SER A 115 15.49 -1.96 3.46
N VAL A 116 14.79 -1.06 4.15
CA VAL A 116 14.79 0.39 3.85
C VAL A 116 16.12 1.00 4.22
N GLU A 117 16.61 0.78 5.45
CA GLU A 117 17.88 1.30 5.97
C GLU A 117 19.07 0.96 5.04
N LEU A 118 19.13 -0.26 4.56
CA LEU A 118 20.24 -0.72 3.70
C LEU A 118 20.15 -0.24 2.24
N ASN A 119 19.02 0.34 1.83
CA ASN A 119 18.74 0.68 0.43
C ASN A 119 18.28 2.12 0.21
N GLU A 120 18.57 3.03 1.12
CA GLU A 120 18.11 4.42 1.06
C GLU A 120 18.41 5.09 -0.29
N ASP A 121 19.63 4.95 -0.79
CA ASP A 121 20.06 5.56 -2.05
C ASP A 121 19.25 5.03 -3.25
N ARG A 122 19.01 3.72 -3.29
CA ARG A 122 18.26 3.08 -4.38
C ARG A 122 16.78 3.47 -4.34
N LEU A 123 16.21 3.58 -3.15
CA LEU A 123 14.81 3.96 -2.96
C LEU A 123 14.48 5.30 -3.59
N VAL A 124 15.38 6.28 -3.53
CA VAL A 124 15.14 7.62 -4.07
C VAL A 124 15.36 7.68 -5.60
N HIS A 125 16.19 6.81 -6.15
CA HIS A 125 16.58 6.86 -7.57
C HIS A 125 15.80 5.92 -8.46
N ASP A 126 15.53 4.71 -7.99
CA ASP A 126 14.90 3.66 -8.79
C ASP A 126 13.37 3.76 -8.78
N PRO A 127 12.68 3.30 -9.83
CA PRO A 127 11.24 3.11 -9.82
C PRO A 127 10.87 1.77 -9.17
N PHE A 128 9.70 1.72 -8.52
CA PHE A 128 9.20 0.51 -7.85
C PHE A 128 7.75 0.22 -8.23
N ILE A 129 7.37 -1.04 -8.14
CA ILE A 129 5.97 -1.46 -8.01
C ILE A 129 5.65 -1.54 -6.52
N ALA A 130 4.69 -0.74 -6.08
CA ALA A 130 4.19 -0.77 -4.70
C ALA A 130 2.94 -1.66 -4.63
N PHE A 131 2.94 -2.56 -3.66
CA PHE A 131 1.79 -3.35 -3.25
C PHE A 131 1.35 -2.81 -1.91
N ILE A 132 0.13 -2.27 -1.82
CA ILE A 132 -0.37 -1.64 -0.61
C ILE A 132 -1.68 -2.30 -0.19
N LYS A 133 -1.77 -2.59 1.09
CA LYS A 133 -2.95 -3.08 1.78
C LYS A 133 -3.30 -2.11 2.88
N TRP A 134 -4.57 -1.70 2.94
CA TRP A 134 -5.03 -0.78 3.95
C TRP A 134 -5.61 -1.51 5.16
N GLU A 135 -5.27 -1.04 6.34
CA GLU A 135 -5.89 -1.42 7.60
C GLU A 135 -6.51 -0.19 8.25
N ALA A 136 -7.73 -0.32 8.75
CA ALA A 136 -8.34 0.73 9.56
C ALA A 136 -7.83 0.60 11.00
N ASP A 137 -7.21 1.65 11.52
CA ASP A 137 -6.86 1.73 12.93
C ASP A 137 -8.15 1.70 13.77
N PRO A 138 -8.33 0.72 14.66
CA PRO A 138 -9.55 0.59 15.43
C PRO A 138 -9.77 1.73 16.43
N GLU A 139 -8.71 2.46 16.81
CA GLU A 139 -8.79 3.56 17.78
C GLU A 139 -9.04 4.91 17.13
N SER A 140 -8.39 5.20 16.00
CA SER A 140 -8.45 6.50 15.33
C SER A 140 -9.31 6.50 14.07
N SER A 141 -9.66 5.36 13.53
CA SER A 141 -10.27 5.19 12.19
C SER A 141 -9.40 5.74 11.05
N GLU A 142 -8.14 6.02 11.30
CA GLU A 142 -7.17 6.36 10.26
C GLU A 142 -6.77 5.11 9.47
N LEU A 143 -6.39 5.30 8.20
CA LEU A 143 -5.90 4.22 7.36
C LEU A 143 -4.41 4.05 7.55
N ILE A 144 -4.01 2.85 7.97
CA ILE A 144 -2.63 2.42 8.03
C ILE A 144 -2.29 1.72 6.72
N ALA A 145 -1.22 2.14 6.07
CA ALA A 145 -0.69 1.48 4.88
C ALA A 145 0.32 0.40 5.29
N HIS A 146 0.00 -0.85 5.01
CA HIS A 146 0.96 -1.95 4.98
C HIS A 146 1.40 -2.15 3.54
N TRP A 147 2.70 -2.29 3.30
CA TRP A 147 3.22 -2.21 1.95
C TRP A 147 4.39 -3.16 1.69
N HIS A 148 4.66 -3.38 0.41
CA HIS A 148 5.87 -4.03 -0.08
C HIS A 148 6.27 -3.39 -1.39
N LEU A 149 7.58 -3.16 -1.60
CA LEU A 149 8.12 -2.61 -2.84
C LEU A 149 8.95 -3.67 -3.57
N SER A 150 8.70 -3.83 -4.87
CA SER A 150 9.54 -4.61 -5.78
C SER A 150 10.06 -3.70 -6.91
N PRO A 151 11.16 -4.02 -7.57
CA PRO A 151 11.66 -3.22 -8.70
C PRO A 151 10.59 -3.09 -9.79
N ASP A 152 10.49 -1.91 -10.40
CA ASP A 152 9.61 -1.70 -11.54
C ASP A 152 10.28 -2.19 -12.84
N SER A 153 10.40 -3.51 -12.98
CA SER A 153 10.93 -4.19 -14.16
C SER A 153 9.81 -4.74 -15.04
N GLU A 154 10.13 -5.02 -16.31
CA GLU A 154 9.22 -5.66 -17.24
C GLU A 154 8.71 -7.00 -16.69
N ALA A 155 9.61 -7.83 -16.14
CA ALA A 155 9.26 -9.12 -15.56
C ALA A 155 8.27 -9.00 -14.38
N VAL A 156 8.45 -8.00 -13.52
CA VAL A 156 7.52 -7.72 -12.40
C VAL A 156 6.17 -7.27 -12.93
N ARG A 157 6.14 -6.37 -13.92
CA ARG A 157 4.89 -5.89 -14.54
C ARG A 157 4.12 -7.02 -15.20
N ASP A 158 4.79 -7.82 -16.01
CA ASP A 158 4.19 -8.98 -16.69
C ASP A 158 3.59 -9.97 -15.70
N LYS A 159 4.30 -10.25 -14.60
CA LYS A 159 3.80 -11.13 -13.54
C LYS A 159 2.59 -10.53 -12.84
N VAL A 160 2.61 -9.22 -12.53
CA VAL A 160 1.44 -8.53 -11.95
C VAL A 160 0.24 -8.66 -12.88
N GLU A 161 0.38 -8.35 -14.17
CA GLU A 161 -0.71 -8.45 -15.13
C GLU A 161 -1.21 -9.89 -15.29
N TYR A 162 -0.31 -10.87 -15.28
CA TYR A 162 -0.68 -12.28 -15.32
C TYR A 162 -1.58 -12.64 -14.13
N VAL A 163 -1.18 -12.28 -12.91
CA VAL A 163 -1.94 -12.57 -11.70
C VAL A 163 -3.27 -11.82 -11.67
N LEU A 164 -3.31 -10.57 -12.12
CA LEU A 164 -4.56 -9.81 -12.17
C LEU A 164 -5.59 -10.45 -13.11
N ARG A 165 -5.14 -11.09 -14.19
CA ARG A 165 -6.01 -11.84 -15.11
C ARG A 165 -6.39 -13.22 -14.57
N ARG A 166 -5.57 -13.83 -13.74
CA ARG A 166 -5.74 -15.18 -13.19
C ARG A 166 -5.34 -15.20 -11.72
N PRO A 167 -6.17 -14.60 -10.84
CA PRO A 167 -5.83 -14.51 -9.42
C PRO A 167 -5.76 -15.93 -8.80
N PRO A 168 -4.84 -16.12 -7.84
CA PRO A 168 -4.77 -17.36 -7.08
C PRO A 168 -6.10 -17.61 -6.36
N PRO A 169 -6.47 -18.87 -6.12
CA PRO A 169 -7.62 -19.17 -5.30
C PRO A 169 -7.43 -18.57 -3.89
N ASP A 170 -8.49 -18.03 -3.31
CA ASP A 170 -8.45 -17.55 -1.94
C ASP A 170 -8.23 -18.77 -1.01
N PRO A 171 -7.13 -18.82 -0.23
CA PRO A 171 -6.85 -19.95 0.66
C PRO A 171 -7.90 -20.13 1.75
N HIS A 172 -8.80 -19.16 1.94
CA HIS A 172 -9.90 -19.22 2.90
C HIS A 172 -11.25 -19.59 2.26
N THR A 173 -11.29 -19.77 0.94
CA THR A 173 -12.48 -20.34 0.29
C THR A 173 -12.46 -21.84 0.55
N GLU A 174 -13.28 -22.31 1.48
CA GLU A 174 -13.54 -23.73 1.64
C GLU A 174 -14.03 -24.28 0.29
N VAL A 175 -13.20 -25.11 -0.33
CA VAL A 175 -13.64 -25.88 -1.50
C VAL A 175 -14.65 -26.88 -0.97
N GLU A 176 -15.93 -26.60 -1.18
CA GLU A 176 -17.00 -27.57 -0.92
C GLU A 176 -16.68 -28.83 -1.76
N VAL A 177 -16.06 -29.81 -1.12
CA VAL A 177 -15.78 -31.10 -1.75
C VAL A 177 -17.14 -31.78 -1.95
N VAL A 178 -17.73 -31.58 -3.14
CA VAL A 178 -18.88 -32.32 -3.56
C VAL A 178 -18.46 -33.77 -3.69
N ALA A 179 -18.81 -34.58 -2.68
CA ALA A 179 -18.58 -36.01 -2.71
C ALA A 179 -19.26 -36.63 -3.95
N PRO A 180 -18.55 -37.43 -4.75
CA PRO A 180 -19.14 -38.10 -5.88
C PRO A 180 -20.29 -39.03 -5.39
N ARG A 181 -21.46 -38.93 -6.01
CA ARG A 181 -22.60 -39.81 -5.79
C ARG A 181 -22.38 -41.20 -6.38
#